data_96b30e4c9bf10c4b23b439565d6b5de7
#
_entry.id   96b30e4c9bf10c4b23b439565d6b5de7
#
_cell.length_a   1.000
_cell.length_b   1.000
_cell.length_c   1.000
_cell.angle_alpha   90.00
_cell.angle_beta   90.00
_cell.angle_gamma   90.00
#
_symmetry.space_group_name_H-M   'P 1'
#
loop_
_entity.id
_entity.type
_entity.pdbx_description
1 polymer ?
#
loop_
_entity_poly.entity_id
_entity_poly.type
_entity_poly.pdbx_seq_one_letter_code
_entity_poly.pdbx_strand_id
1 'polypeptide(L)'
;VEELLGEDAAAGAEGGGAGTLAFDHSRILADGVEYSYRRGEGRSNRTVTADPPPDGVEETGTGARRLVWTLELEPHGSAELTLRVMARPHGEKRALRVPSSPAALTAKLLAREGEFVEGVAFPTGWPELAAACARGLADLAALQVPATGPDGEELRVPAAGAPWFLTLLGRDALLTSLFALPYRPAPAAATLLALAAAQATETGPESVAQPGKIVHEVRHGELAHFHQVPYGRYYGSVDATPLFLVLLGAYVEQTGDAALARRLEPHARAAVGWMLDHGGLTSRGYLVYRADQGGLANQNWKDSPGAICSADGTRPSGPVTAAGAQGYAYDALRRTAFVARAAWRDDTYAALLEQAAADLRDRFQRDFWMRERSFPALALDGEGRHVDALASDAGHLLWSS
;
A
#
# COMPACT_ATOMS: atom_id res chain seq x y z
N VAL A 1 -20.81 11.58 -9.83
CA VAL A 1 -19.94 11.84 -8.65
C VAL A 1 -20.71 11.55 -7.36
N GLU A 2 -22.03 11.84 -7.31
CA GLU A 2 -22.89 11.46 -6.17
C GLU A 2 -23.11 9.95 -6.07
N GLU A 3 -23.23 9.23 -7.18
CA GLU A 3 -23.36 7.76 -7.20
C GLU A 3 -22.10 7.01 -6.76
N LEU A 4 -20.91 7.59 -6.96
CA LEU A 4 -19.63 6.98 -6.54
C LEU A 4 -19.31 7.13 -5.05
N LEU A 5 -20.03 7.99 -4.33
CA LEU A 5 -19.84 8.21 -2.89
C LEU A 5 -20.96 7.53 -2.04
N GLY A 6 -21.96 6.95 -2.68
CA GLY A 6 -23.20 6.51 -2.01
C GLY A 6 -23.19 5.10 -1.43
N GLU A 7 -22.40 4.17 -1.94
CA GLU A 7 -22.52 2.77 -1.52
C GLU A 7 -21.56 2.35 -0.40
N ASP A 8 -20.39 2.92 -0.31
CA ASP A 8 -19.45 2.60 0.79
C ASP A 8 -19.67 3.40 2.09
N ALA A 9 -20.37 4.52 2.03
CA ALA A 9 -20.74 5.30 3.20
C ALA A 9 -21.88 4.67 4.02
N ALA A 10 -22.65 3.77 3.44
CA ALA A 10 -23.81 3.14 4.09
C ALA A 10 -23.44 1.92 4.96
N ALA A 11 -22.30 1.31 4.77
CA ALA A 11 -21.90 0.09 5.47
C ALA A 11 -21.22 0.31 6.85
N GLY A 12 -20.96 1.56 7.26
CA GLY A 12 -20.24 1.89 8.49
C GLY A 12 -20.93 2.87 9.44
N ALA A 13 -22.15 3.30 9.16
CA ALA A 13 -22.82 4.37 9.92
C ALA A 13 -24.06 3.92 10.70
N GLU A 14 -23.91 2.92 11.55
CA GLU A 14 -24.83 2.81 12.70
C GLU A 14 -24.16 3.46 13.92
N GLY A 15 -24.39 4.75 14.10
CA GLY A 15 -24.01 5.44 15.34
C GLY A 15 -23.33 6.81 15.20
N GLY A 16 -23.98 7.75 14.53
CA GLY A 16 -23.54 9.15 14.57
C GLY A 16 -24.00 9.89 13.33
N GLY A 17 -24.98 10.82 13.46
CA GLY A 17 -25.65 11.51 12.39
C GLY A 17 -24.73 11.95 11.26
N ALA A 18 -24.84 11.30 10.13
CA ALA A 18 -24.25 11.71 8.87
C ALA A 18 -24.98 12.97 8.40
N GLY A 19 -24.53 14.13 8.87
CA GLY A 19 -24.93 15.41 8.27
C GLY A 19 -24.41 15.42 6.83
N THR A 20 -25.30 15.58 5.88
CA THR A 20 -24.95 15.81 4.48
C THR A 20 -23.93 16.95 4.45
N LEU A 21 -22.72 16.70 3.96
CA LEU A 21 -21.67 17.70 3.82
C LEU A 21 -22.09 18.71 2.76
N ALA A 22 -22.85 19.72 3.15
CA ALA A 22 -23.19 20.83 2.29
C ALA A 22 -21.97 21.76 2.18
N PHE A 23 -21.68 22.25 0.97
CA PHE A 23 -20.68 23.31 0.81
C PHE A 23 -21.18 24.59 1.48
N ASP A 24 -20.36 25.21 2.33
CA ASP A 24 -20.72 26.44 3.01
C ASP A 24 -20.83 27.63 2.04
N HIS A 25 -19.97 27.63 1.01
CA HIS A 25 -19.89 28.71 0.03
C HIS A 25 -19.56 28.20 -1.36
N SER A 26 -20.18 28.81 -2.37
CA SER A 26 -19.73 28.71 -3.76
C SER A 26 -19.41 30.10 -4.31
N ARG A 27 -18.35 30.19 -5.11
CA ARG A 27 -17.94 31.43 -5.78
C ARG A 27 -17.81 31.17 -7.26
N ILE A 28 -18.48 32.02 -8.08
CA ILE A 28 -18.32 31.98 -9.53
C ILE A 28 -16.99 32.63 -9.88
N LEU A 29 -16.20 31.94 -10.71
CA LEU A 29 -14.96 32.41 -11.29
C LEU A 29 -15.19 32.78 -12.76
N ALA A 30 -14.26 33.47 -13.37
CA ALA A 30 -14.34 33.84 -14.79
C ALA A 30 -14.39 32.60 -15.72
N ASP A 31 -13.75 31.51 -15.30
CA ASP A 31 -13.61 30.26 -16.05
C ASP A 31 -14.27 29.04 -15.35
N GLY A 32 -15.07 29.26 -14.30
CA GLY A 32 -15.68 28.17 -13.58
C GLY A 32 -16.28 28.48 -12.22
N VAL A 33 -16.17 27.55 -11.29
CA VAL A 33 -16.75 27.62 -9.94
C VAL A 33 -15.76 27.11 -8.90
N GLU A 34 -15.70 27.82 -7.77
CA GLU A 34 -15.03 27.34 -6.56
C GLU A 34 -16.06 27.00 -5.49
N TYR A 35 -15.95 25.82 -4.90
CA TYR A 35 -16.71 25.39 -3.74
C TYR A 35 -15.80 25.33 -2.53
N SER A 36 -16.27 25.78 -1.38
CA SER A 36 -15.54 25.66 -0.13
C SER A 36 -16.46 25.27 1.02
N TYR A 37 -15.93 24.52 1.97
CA TYR A 37 -16.60 24.22 3.21
C TYR A 37 -15.60 24.17 4.36
N ARG A 38 -16.11 24.36 5.57
CA ARG A 38 -15.34 24.27 6.80
C ARG A 38 -15.74 23.04 7.60
N ARG A 39 -14.76 22.41 8.23
CA ARG A 39 -14.98 21.35 9.21
C ARG A 39 -13.94 21.52 10.33
N GLY A 40 -14.40 21.80 11.55
CA GLY A 40 -13.52 22.22 12.63
C GLY A 40 -12.73 23.47 12.24
N GLU A 41 -11.44 23.47 12.45
CA GLU A 41 -10.55 24.56 12.05
C GLU A 41 -10.07 24.46 10.59
N GLY A 42 -10.35 23.33 9.93
CA GLY A 42 -9.94 23.08 8.56
C GLY A 42 -10.86 23.69 7.52
N ARG A 43 -10.30 24.05 6.36
CA ARG A 43 -11.04 24.50 5.16
C ARG A 43 -10.63 23.65 3.97
N SER A 44 -11.61 23.12 3.25
CA SER A 44 -11.41 22.41 1.99
C SER A 44 -11.96 23.24 0.84
N ASN A 45 -11.24 23.30 -0.27
CA ASN A 45 -11.67 23.99 -1.49
C ASN A 45 -11.66 23.01 -2.66
N ARG A 46 -12.68 23.10 -3.50
CA ARG A 46 -12.75 22.41 -4.80
C ARG A 46 -13.01 23.44 -5.88
N THR A 47 -12.16 23.47 -6.89
CA THR A 47 -12.28 24.39 -8.02
C THR A 47 -12.54 23.57 -9.27
N VAL A 48 -13.59 23.93 -10.00
CA VAL A 48 -13.91 23.40 -11.32
C VAL A 48 -13.76 24.54 -12.31
N THR A 49 -12.77 24.46 -13.20
CA THR A 49 -12.56 25.44 -14.27
C THR A 49 -12.70 24.77 -15.63
N ALA A 50 -13.01 25.56 -16.64
CA ALA A 50 -13.22 25.08 -18.00
C ALA A 50 -12.44 25.89 -19.02
N ASP A 51 -12.04 25.23 -20.10
CA ASP A 51 -11.42 25.83 -21.27
C ASP A 51 -12.10 25.28 -22.54
N PRO A 52 -12.77 26.11 -23.34
CA PRO A 52 -13.02 27.54 -23.12
C PRO A 52 -13.91 27.81 -21.89
N PRO A 53 -13.85 29.04 -21.33
CA PRO A 53 -14.72 29.44 -20.24
C PRO A 53 -16.21 29.25 -20.60
N PRO A 54 -17.08 28.95 -19.61
CA PRO A 54 -18.52 28.88 -19.88
C PRO A 54 -19.12 30.25 -20.22
N ASP A 55 -20.09 30.27 -21.09
CA ASP A 55 -20.87 31.50 -21.42
C ASP A 55 -21.73 31.97 -20.24
N GLY A 56 -22.08 31.02 -19.37
CA GLY A 56 -22.87 31.31 -18.18
C GLY A 56 -22.72 30.27 -17.09
N VAL A 57 -23.06 30.68 -15.87
CA VAL A 57 -23.12 29.81 -14.69
C VAL A 57 -24.49 29.99 -14.06
N GLU A 58 -25.29 28.95 -14.06
CA GLU A 58 -26.66 28.95 -13.50
C GLU A 58 -26.64 28.30 -12.10
N GLU A 59 -27.46 28.83 -11.18
CA GLU A 59 -27.71 28.19 -9.90
C GLU A 59 -28.89 27.21 -10.05
N THR A 60 -28.73 25.99 -9.57
CA THR A 60 -29.83 25.03 -9.49
C THR A 60 -30.47 25.07 -8.11
N GLY A 61 -31.74 24.64 -8.00
CA GLY A 61 -32.49 24.67 -6.73
C GLY A 61 -31.85 23.83 -5.58
N THR A 62 -30.82 23.03 -5.86
CA THR A 62 -30.08 22.22 -4.87
C THR A 62 -28.79 22.88 -4.42
N GLY A 63 -28.48 24.12 -4.86
CA GLY A 63 -27.21 24.81 -4.60
C GLY A 63 -26.06 24.35 -5.52
N ALA A 64 -26.32 23.42 -6.43
CA ALA A 64 -25.34 23.06 -7.45
C ALA A 64 -25.25 24.16 -8.52
N ARG A 65 -24.14 24.20 -9.24
CA ARG A 65 -23.90 25.16 -10.33
C ARG A 65 -23.86 24.40 -11.65
N ARG A 66 -24.56 24.95 -12.68
CA ARG A 66 -24.50 24.44 -14.04
C ARG A 66 -23.65 25.37 -14.87
N LEU A 67 -22.57 24.83 -15.46
CA LEU A 67 -21.76 25.54 -16.45
C LEU A 67 -22.43 25.37 -17.80
N VAL A 68 -22.63 26.46 -18.55
CA VAL A 68 -23.40 26.49 -19.81
C VAL A 68 -22.52 27.02 -20.93
N TRP A 69 -22.53 26.32 -22.06
CA TRP A 69 -21.90 26.73 -23.32
C TRP A 69 -22.94 26.69 -24.44
N THR A 70 -22.86 27.65 -25.30
CA THR A 70 -23.61 27.69 -26.58
C THR A 70 -22.61 27.40 -27.70
N LEU A 71 -22.77 26.27 -28.38
CA LEU A 71 -21.85 25.83 -29.42
C LEU A 71 -22.56 25.85 -30.78
N GLU A 72 -21.97 26.57 -31.73
CA GLU A 72 -22.35 26.51 -33.14
C GLU A 72 -21.38 25.56 -33.85
N LEU A 73 -21.89 24.46 -34.40
CA LEU A 73 -21.09 23.46 -35.07
C LEU A 73 -21.46 23.39 -36.54
N GLU A 74 -20.47 23.48 -37.41
CA GLU A 74 -20.64 23.20 -38.84
C GLU A 74 -20.91 21.69 -39.04
N PRO A 75 -21.53 21.30 -40.18
CA PRO A 75 -21.70 19.88 -40.49
C PRO A 75 -20.40 19.11 -40.41
N HIS A 76 -20.42 18.01 -39.63
CA HIS A 76 -19.23 17.21 -39.25
C HIS A 76 -18.17 17.96 -38.40
N GLY A 77 -18.46 19.15 -37.91
CA GLY A 77 -17.64 19.90 -36.98
C GLY A 77 -17.62 19.27 -35.57
N SER A 78 -16.58 19.60 -34.80
CA SER A 78 -16.46 19.20 -33.40
C SER A 78 -15.97 20.37 -32.55
N ALA A 79 -16.37 20.41 -31.29
CA ALA A 79 -15.84 21.32 -30.30
C ALA A 79 -15.25 20.51 -29.14
N GLU A 80 -14.16 21.00 -28.56
CA GLU A 80 -13.53 20.38 -27.40
C GLU A 80 -13.71 21.27 -26.17
N LEU A 81 -14.20 20.68 -25.08
CA LEU A 81 -14.32 21.32 -23.79
C LEU A 81 -13.43 20.59 -22.79
N THR A 82 -12.51 21.32 -22.18
CA THR A 82 -11.64 20.80 -21.13
C THR A 82 -12.15 21.25 -19.77
N LEU A 83 -12.50 20.29 -18.90
CA LEU A 83 -12.82 20.56 -17.51
C LEU A 83 -11.63 20.21 -16.63
N ARG A 84 -11.27 21.11 -15.72
CA ARG A 84 -10.22 20.90 -14.73
C ARG A 84 -10.83 20.95 -13.35
N VAL A 85 -10.75 19.83 -12.63
CA VAL A 85 -11.20 19.72 -11.24
C VAL A 85 -9.97 19.66 -10.33
N MET A 86 -9.89 20.61 -9.40
CA MET A 86 -8.82 20.65 -8.39
C MET A 86 -9.43 20.57 -7.00
N ALA A 87 -9.03 19.57 -6.22
CA ALA A 87 -9.39 19.46 -4.81
C ALA A 87 -8.18 19.86 -3.94
N ARG A 88 -8.43 20.72 -2.95
CA ARG A 88 -7.46 21.07 -1.90
C ARG A 88 -8.01 20.56 -0.57
N PRO A 89 -7.51 19.40 -0.09
CA PRO A 89 -7.92 18.86 1.20
C PRO A 89 -7.46 19.74 2.37
N HIS A 90 -8.03 19.49 3.53
CA HIS A 90 -7.64 20.19 4.77
C HIS A 90 -6.15 20.04 5.06
N GLY A 91 -5.51 21.14 5.49
CA GLY A 91 -4.10 21.16 5.89
C GLY A 91 -3.09 21.16 4.73
N GLU A 92 -3.53 21.05 3.48
CA GLU A 92 -2.64 21.09 2.31
C GLU A 92 -2.11 22.53 2.11
N LYS A 93 -0.81 22.74 2.40
CA LYS A 93 -0.12 24.03 2.21
C LYS A 93 0.55 24.14 0.84
N ARG A 94 0.75 23.02 0.13
CA ARG A 94 1.45 23.01 -1.14
C ARG A 94 0.52 23.38 -2.28
N ALA A 95 0.93 24.36 -3.10
CA ALA A 95 0.22 24.67 -4.33
C ALA A 95 0.34 23.47 -5.29
N LEU A 96 -0.79 22.90 -5.68
CA LEU A 96 -0.82 21.86 -6.70
C LEU A 96 -0.34 22.45 -8.04
N ARG A 97 0.81 22.01 -8.53
CA ARG A 97 1.27 22.34 -9.88
C ARG A 97 0.50 21.47 -10.89
N VAL A 98 -0.59 21.98 -11.39
CA VAL A 98 -1.38 21.30 -12.41
C VAL A 98 -0.81 21.73 -13.79
N PRO A 99 -0.60 20.79 -14.73
CA PRO A 99 -0.24 21.12 -16.10
C PRO A 99 -1.26 22.07 -16.75
N SER A 100 -0.80 22.93 -17.64
CA SER A 100 -1.62 23.97 -18.26
C SER A 100 -2.72 23.43 -19.19
N SER A 101 -2.55 22.21 -19.71
CA SER A 101 -3.52 21.57 -20.62
C SER A 101 -3.49 20.03 -20.47
N PRO A 102 -4.52 19.31 -20.96
CA PRO A 102 -4.51 17.86 -21.07
C PRO A 102 -3.32 17.33 -21.88
N ALA A 103 -2.97 17.97 -22.98
CA ALA A 103 -1.81 17.61 -23.79
C ALA A 103 -0.50 17.71 -23.00
N ALA A 104 -0.31 18.77 -22.21
CA ALA A 104 0.86 18.93 -21.35
C ALA A 104 0.91 17.87 -20.24
N LEU A 105 -0.24 17.49 -19.69
CA LEU A 105 -0.33 16.38 -18.73
C LEU A 105 0.05 15.05 -19.38
N THR A 106 -0.53 14.73 -20.53
CA THR A 106 -0.25 13.52 -21.28
C THR A 106 1.24 13.43 -21.64
N ALA A 107 1.83 14.50 -22.17
CA ALA A 107 3.26 14.55 -22.48
C ALA A 107 4.14 14.28 -21.24
N LYS A 108 3.78 14.85 -20.09
CA LYS A 108 4.48 14.61 -18.82
C LYS A 108 4.37 13.16 -18.36
N LEU A 109 3.21 12.53 -18.51
CA LEU A 109 2.99 11.13 -18.13
C LEU A 109 3.77 10.19 -19.04
N LEU A 110 3.73 10.41 -20.37
CA LEU A 110 4.49 9.64 -21.35
C LEU A 110 6.01 9.78 -21.16
N ALA A 111 6.50 10.98 -20.84
CA ALA A 111 7.91 11.18 -20.54
C ALA A 111 8.34 10.34 -19.29
N ARG A 112 7.55 10.34 -18.24
CA ARG A 112 7.80 9.53 -17.04
C ARG A 112 7.76 8.03 -17.33
N GLU A 113 6.78 7.59 -18.12
CA GLU A 113 6.71 6.20 -18.56
C GLU A 113 7.98 5.84 -19.34
N GLY A 114 8.38 6.69 -20.31
CA GLY A 114 9.59 6.49 -21.08
C GLY A 114 10.84 6.35 -20.20
N GLU A 115 11.05 7.26 -19.26
CA GLU A 115 12.14 7.18 -18.27
C GLU A 115 12.11 5.89 -17.46
N PHE A 116 10.92 5.45 -17.06
CA PHE A 116 10.75 4.24 -16.25
C PHE A 116 11.04 2.97 -17.04
N VAL A 117 10.68 2.90 -18.32
CA VAL A 117 10.88 1.71 -19.16
C VAL A 117 12.21 1.71 -19.91
N GLU A 118 12.91 2.84 -19.96
CA GLU A 118 14.17 3.00 -20.70
C GLU A 118 15.23 1.98 -20.30
N GLY A 119 15.88 1.36 -21.27
CA GLY A 119 16.96 0.40 -21.06
C GLY A 119 16.52 -0.99 -20.61
N VAL A 120 15.22 -1.25 -20.41
CA VAL A 120 14.71 -2.59 -20.13
C VAL A 120 14.31 -3.29 -21.41
N ALA A 121 14.86 -4.48 -21.65
CA ALA A 121 14.51 -5.33 -22.77
C ALA A 121 14.11 -6.72 -22.28
N PHE A 122 13.19 -7.35 -23.01
CA PHE A 122 12.74 -8.71 -22.73
C PHE A 122 13.17 -9.64 -23.90
N PRO A 123 14.44 -10.09 -23.92
CA PRO A 123 14.94 -10.94 -24.99
C PRO A 123 14.35 -12.35 -24.86
N THR A 124 13.31 -12.62 -25.62
CA THR A 124 12.66 -13.93 -25.70
C THR A 124 12.28 -14.27 -27.13
N GLY A 125 12.31 -15.56 -27.49
CA GLY A 125 11.78 -16.05 -28.76
C GLY A 125 10.25 -16.11 -28.82
N TRP A 126 9.55 -15.62 -27.76
CA TRP A 126 8.10 -15.57 -27.69
C TRP A 126 7.62 -14.11 -27.69
N PRO A 127 7.20 -13.56 -28.86
CA PRO A 127 6.85 -12.15 -29.01
C PRO A 127 5.72 -11.67 -28.10
N GLU A 128 4.71 -12.52 -27.87
CA GLU A 128 3.56 -12.21 -27.01
C GLU A 128 3.99 -12.02 -25.55
N LEU A 129 4.93 -12.86 -25.08
CA LEU A 129 5.50 -12.70 -23.74
C LEU A 129 6.29 -11.40 -23.63
N ALA A 130 7.12 -11.08 -24.62
CA ALA A 130 7.86 -9.81 -24.65
C ALA A 130 6.91 -8.61 -24.61
N ALA A 131 5.85 -8.63 -25.40
CA ALA A 131 4.82 -7.58 -25.42
C ALA A 131 4.09 -7.46 -24.07
N ALA A 132 3.72 -8.58 -23.44
CA ALA A 132 3.07 -8.59 -22.14
C ALA A 132 3.98 -8.02 -21.03
N CYS A 133 5.25 -8.39 -21.02
CA CYS A 133 6.23 -7.86 -20.06
C CYS A 133 6.46 -6.36 -20.25
N ALA A 134 6.61 -5.89 -21.51
CA ALA A 134 6.76 -4.47 -21.82
C ALA A 134 5.51 -3.68 -21.37
N ARG A 135 4.32 -4.19 -21.63
CA ARG A 135 3.06 -3.58 -21.16
C ARG A 135 2.98 -3.54 -19.65
N GLY A 136 3.29 -4.64 -18.96
CA GLY A 136 3.29 -4.69 -17.50
C GLY A 136 4.25 -3.67 -16.87
N LEU A 137 5.42 -3.45 -17.50
CA LEU A 137 6.36 -2.42 -17.04
C LEU A 137 5.81 -1.00 -17.25
N ALA A 138 5.14 -0.73 -18.36
CA ALA A 138 4.46 0.55 -18.62
C ALA A 138 3.30 0.78 -17.64
N ASP A 139 2.49 -0.24 -17.35
CA ASP A 139 1.43 -0.17 -16.36
C ASP A 139 1.99 0.10 -14.95
N LEU A 140 3.12 -0.52 -14.60
CA LEU A 140 3.80 -0.25 -13.33
C LEU A 140 4.33 1.20 -13.26
N ALA A 141 4.79 1.77 -14.36
CA ALA A 141 5.16 3.19 -14.43
C ALA A 141 3.96 4.10 -14.13
N ALA A 142 2.79 3.78 -14.68
CA ALA A 142 1.55 4.54 -14.47
C ALA A 142 1.04 4.44 -13.02
N LEU A 143 1.25 3.32 -12.35
CA LEU A 143 0.83 3.05 -10.97
C LEU A 143 1.79 3.61 -9.89
N GLN A 144 2.78 4.43 -10.28
CA GLN A 144 3.68 5.06 -9.31
C GLN A 144 3.03 6.29 -8.65
N VAL A 145 2.94 6.30 -7.32
CA VAL A 145 2.45 7.45 -6.55
C VAL A 145 3.57 8.16 -5.80
N PRO A 146 3.42 9.47 -5.52
CA PRO A 146 4.37 10.19 -4.70
C PRO A 146 4.42 9.65 -3.26
N ALA A 147 5.62 9.55 -2.72
CA ALA A 147 5.88 9.25 -1.32
C ALA A 147 7.03 10.13 -0.79
N THR A 148 7.24 10.11 0.52
CA THR A 148 8.33 10.86 1.15
C THR A 148 9.20 9.88 1.92
N GLY A 149 10.51 10.02 1.78
CA GLY A 149 11.48 9.22 2.53
C GLY A 149 11.81 9.82 3.91
N PRO A 150 12.68 9.13 4.69
CA PRO A 150 12.99 9.53 6.07
C PRO A 150 13.60 10.93 6.20
N ASP A 151 14.37 11.37 5.23
CA ASP A 151 15.03 12.68 5.22
C ASP A 151 14.22 13.74 4.44
N GLY A 152 12.94 13.46 4.12
CA GLY A 152 12.06 14.37 3.40
C GLY A 152 12.23 14.36 1.88
N GLU A 153 13.01 13.43 1.33
CA GLU A 153 13.19 13.27 -0.12
C GLU A 153 11.90 12.85 -0.82
N GLU A 154 11.67 13.43 -1.99
CA GLU A 154 10.53 13.07 -2.84
C GLU A 154 10.81 11.74 -3.56
N LEU A 155 9.95 10.76 -3.32
CA LEU A 155 10.02 9.42 -3.87
C LEU A 155 8.79 9.10 -4.73
N ARG A 156 8.89 8.04 -5.52
CA ARG A 156 7.74 7.43 -6.17
C ARG A 156 7.79 5.93 -5.91
N VAL A 157 6.64 5.39 -5.51
CA VAL A 157 6.51 4.00 -5.09
C VAL A 157 5.35 3.33 -5.82
N PRO A 158 5.40 2.02 -6.05
CA PRO A 158 4.27 1.28 -6.55
C PRO A 158 3.08 1.42 -5.60
N ALA A 159 1.94 1.78 -6.15
CA ALA A 159 0.67 1.84 -5.44
C ALA A 159 -0.24 0.70 -5.86
N ALA A 160 -1.15 0.31 -4.98
CA ALA A 160 -2.14 -0.71 -5.27
C ALA A 160 -3.55 -0.26 -4.91
N GLY A 161 -4.54 -1.10 -5.22
CA GLY A 161 -5.95 -0.83 -4.95
C GLY A 161 -6.62 0.13 -5.93
N ALA A 162 -6.09 0.27 -7.16
CA ALA A 162 -6.75 1.06 -8.20
C ALA A 162 -8.12 0.44 -8.57
N PRO A 163 -9.16 1.26 -8.84
CA PRO A 163 -9.16 2.73 -8.83
C PRO A 163 -9.46 3.36 -7.47
N TRP A 164 -9.84 2.57 -6.45
CA TRP A 164 -10.42 3.07 -5.20
C TRP A 164 -9.39 3.63 -4.23
N PHE A 165 -8.27 2.95 -4.06
CA PHE A 165 -7.25 3.31 -3.09
C PHE A 165 -6.07 4.03 -3.74
N LEU A 166 -5.41 3.41 -4.72
CA LEU A 166 -4.22 3.90 -5.40
C LEU A 166 -3.26 4.60 -4.43
N THR A 167 -2.82 3.86 -3.44
CA THR A 167 -2.04 4.35 -2.31
C THR A 167 -0.87 3.41 -1.99
N LEU A 168 -0.02 3.82 -1.04
CA LEU A 168 1.03 2.98 -0.51
C LEU A 168 0.41 1.90 0.39
N LEU A 169 0.36 0.67 -0.13
CA LEU A 169 0.05 -0.54 0.61
C LEU A 169 1.36 -1.29 0.86
N GLY A 170 1.71 -1.54 2.13
CA GLY A 170 3.02 -2.08 2.52
C GLY A 170 3.38 -3.37 1.80
N ARG A 171 2.56 -4.42 1.95
CA ARG A 171 2.76 -5.72 1.30
C ARG A 171 2.83 -5.61 -0.22
N ASP A 172 1.88 -4.89 -0.82
CA ASP A 172 1.75 -4.80 -2.28
C ASP A 172 2.95 -4.07 -2.89
N ALA A 173 3.36 -2.95 -2.31
CA ALA A 173 4.54 -2.21 -2.76
C ALA A 173 5.83 -3.04 -2.60
N LEU A 174 5.96 -3.80 -1.50
CA LEU A 174 7.12 -4.66 -1.24
C LEU A 174 7.22 -5.81 -2.24
N LEU A 175 6.14 -6.55 -2.46
CA LEU A 175 6.12 -7.67 -3.41
C LEU A 175 6.27 -7.19 -4.85
N THR A 176 5.59 -6.11 -5.24
CA THR A 176 5.73 -5.51 -6.58
C THR A 176 7.17 -5.09 -6.83
N SER A 177 7.79 -4.43 -5.85
CA SER A 177 9.19 -4.01 -5.94
C SER A 177 10.16 -5.20 -5.99
N LEU A 178 9.88 -6.28 -5.25
CA LEU A 178 10.65 -7.52 -5.27
C LEU A 178 10.59 -8.18 -6.65
N PHE A 179 9.41 -8.26 -7.26
CA PHE A 179 9.24 -8.86 -8.59
C PHE A 179 9.82 -7.99 -9.71
N ALA A 180 9.79 -6.66 -9.55
CA ALA A 180 10.39 -5.73 -10.50
C ALA A 180 11.93 -5.60 -10.34
N LEU A 181 12.49 -6.03 -9.22
CA LEU A 181 13.89 -5.84 -8.85
C LEU A 181 14.91 -6.27 -9.92
N PRO A 182 14.75 -7.43 -10.62
CA PRO A 182 15.69 -7.83 -11.67
C PRO A 182 15.74 -6.87 -12.86
N TYR A 183 14.68 -6.09 -13.09
CA TYR A 183 14.54 -5.17 -14.21
C TYR A 183 14.71 -3.71 -13.78
N ARG A 184 14.20 -3.36 -12.61
CA ARG A 184 14.17 -1.99 -12.07
C ARG A 184 14.41 -1.97 -10.56
N PRO A 185 15.65 -1.76 -10.10
CA PRO A 185 15.96 -1.67 -8.66
C PRO A 185 15.43 -0.39 -7.99
N ALA A 186 15.25 0.70 -8.74
CA ALA A 186 14.86 1.98 -8.18
C ALA A 186 13.52 1.97 -7.41
N PRO A 187 12.43 1.29 -7.86
CA PRO A 187 11.23 1.13 -7.06
C PRO A 187 11.47 0.45 -5.71
N ALA A 188 12.38 -0.53 -5.66
CA ALA A 188 12.71 -1.22 -4.41
C ALA A 188 13.37 -0.28 -3.40
N ALA A 189 14.37 0.50 -3.82
CA ALA A 189 15.00 1.51 -2.98
C ALA A 189 13.98 2.56 -2.49
N ALA A 190 13.14 3.08 -3.38
CA ALA A 190 12.11 4.05 -3.04
C ALA A 190 11.07 3.49 -2.06
N THR A 191 10.60 2.24 -2.28
CA THR A 191 9.66 1.56 -1.39
C THR A 191 10.23 1.35 0.00
N LEU A 192 11.49 0.88 0.10
CA LEU A 192 12.17 0.71 1.38
C LEU A 192 12.28 2.03 2.14
N LEU A 193 12.66 3.12 1.49
CA LEU A 193 12.75 4.44 2.12
C LEU A 193 11.37 4.97 2.53
N ALA A 194 10.36 4.86 1.68
CA ALA A 194 9.01 5.33 2.00
C ALA A 194 8.38 4.56 3.18
N LEU A 195 8.58 3.24 3.23
CA LEU A 195 8.09 2.42 4.34
C LEU A 195 8.89 2.66 5.63
N ALA A 196 10.19 2.91 5.55
CA ALA A 196 10.99 3.32 6.69
C ALA A 196 10.50 4.65 7.29
N ALA A 197 10.15 5.63 6.45
CA ALA A 197 9.57 6.90 6.89
C ALA A 197 8.16 6.74 7.54
N ALA A 198 7.45 5.68 7.19
CA ALA A 198 6.14 5.36 7.74
C ALA A 198 6.17 4.29 8.85
N GLN A 199 7.35 3.79 9.24
CA GLN A 199 7.49 2.78 10.28
C GLN A 199 7.00 3.28 11.63
N ALA A 200 6.27 2.44 12.37
CA ALA A 200 5.77 2.78 13.68
C ALA A 200 6.92 2.93 14.70
N THR A 201 6.88 4.00 15.49
CA THR A 201 7.84 4.28 16.55
C THR A 201 7.22 4.14 17.95
N GLU A 202 5.90 4.10 18.03
CA GLU A 202 5.14 4.04 19.26
C GLU A 202 3.94 3.10 19.13
N THR A 203 3.29 2.79 20.24
CA THR A 203 2.09 1.98 20.28
C THR A 203 0.85 2.86 20.07
N GLY A 204 0.00 2.47 19.10
CA GLY A 204 -1.27 3.14 18.81
C GLY A 204 -2.38 2.09 18.64
N PRO A 205 -3.28 1.94 19.63
CA PRO A 205 -4.29 0.88 19.60
C PRO A 205 -5.26 1.00 18.41
N GLU A 206 -5.67 2.21 18.04
CA GLU A 206 -6.60 2.44 16.93
C GLU A 206 -6.00 2.10 15.56
N SER A 207 -4.69 2.35 15.39
CA SER A 207 -3.95 2.06 14.16
C SER A 207 -3.26 0.71 14.15
N VAL A 208 -3.30 -0.04 15.27
CA VAL A 208 -2.56 -1.28 15.51
C VAL A 208 -1.04 -1.09 15.38
N ALA A 209 -0.58 0.13 15.63
CA ALA A 209 0.83 0.47 15.61
C ALA A 209 1.57 -0.14 16.80
N GLN A 210 2.77 -0.63 16.54
CA GLN A 210 3.72 -1.14 17.55
C GLN A 210 5.13 -0.75 17.10
N PRO A 211 6.04 -0.38 18.00
CA PRO A 211 7.39 0.02 17.63
C PRO A 211 8.07 -0.97 16.68
N GLY A 212 8.60 -0.48 15.57
CA GLY A 212 9.26 -1.29 14.55
C GLY A 212 8.35 -1.90 13.47
N LYS A 213 7.02 -1.87 13.65
CA LYS A 213 6.06 -2.44 12.70
C LYS A 213 6.02 -1.62 11.41
N ILE A 214 6.00 -2.28 10.26
CA ILE A 214 5.84 -1.62 8.95
C ILE A 214 4.36 -1.41 8.67
N VAL A 215 4.04 -0.26 8.08
CA VAL A 215 2.67 0.13 7.77
C VAL A 215 2.04 -0.86 6.78
N HIS A 216 0.77 -1.20 7.03
CA HIS A 216 -0.04 -1.97 6.10
C HIS A 216 -0.59 -1.08 5.00
N GLU A 217 -1.15 0.06 5.38
CA GLU A 217 -1.87 0.95 4.49
C GLU A 217 -1.74 2.40 4.94
N VAL A 218 -1.57 3.31 3.97
CA VAL A 218 -1.61 4.76 4.20
C VAL A 218 -2.78 5.31 3.40
N ARG A 219 -3.74 5.93 4.07
CA ARG A 219 -4.84 6.65 3.40
C ARG A 219 -4.66 8.15 3.55
N HIS A 220 -4.95 8.82 2.46
CA HIS A 220 -4.98 10.27 2.37
C HIS A 220 -6.42 10.74 2.16
N GLY A 221 -6.64 12.03 2.36
CA GLY A 221 -7.93 12.64 2.12
C GLY A 221 -8.69 12.94 3.40
N GLU A 222 -9.90 13.43 3.23
CA GLU A 222 -10.65 14.06 4.30
C GLU A 222 -11.13 13.08 5.36
N LEU A 223 -11.62 11.91 4.95
CA LEU A 223 -12.10 10.89 5.87
C LEU A 223 -11.00 10.40 6.81
N ALA A 224 -9.79 10.22 6.27
CA ALA A 224 -8.61 9.86 7.07
C ALA A 224 -8.16 11.01 7.98
N HIS A 225 -8.21 12.26 7.47
CA HIS A 225 -7.83 13.44 8.25
C HIS A 225 -8.74 13.66 9.48
N PHE A 226 -10.04 13.40 9.33
CA PHE A 226 -11.01 13.53 10.42
C PHE A 226 -11.27 12.22 11.18
N HIS A 227 -10.42 11.23 11.04
CA HIS A 227 -10.54 9.92 11.71
C HIS A 227 -11.90 9.26 11.53
N GLN A 228 -12.57 9.49 10.39
CA GLN A 228 -13.83 8.83 10.04
C GLN A 228 -13.60 7.43 9.45
N VAL A 229 -12.38 7.15 9.01
CA VAL A 229 -11.86 5.83 8.69
C VAL A 229 -10.61 5.60 9.54
N PRO A 230 -10.38 4.38 10.08
CA PRO A 230 -9.28 4.10 11.01
C PRO A 230 -7.89 4.13 10.36
N TYR A 231 -7.79 4.38 9.06
CA TYR A 231 -6.63 4.04 8.25
C TYR A 231 -5.80 5.24 7.75
N GLY A 232 -5.68 6.33 8.51
CA GLY A 232 -4.69 7.36 8.18
C GLY A 232 -3.29 6.75 7.99
N ARG A 233 -2.82 6.01 8.99
CA ARG A 233 -1.75 5.00 8.92
C ARG A 233 -2.21 3.79 9.68
N TYR A 234 -2.39 2.67 9.02
CA TYR A 234 -2.86 1.44 9.62
C TYR A 234 -1.79 0.35 9.54
N TYR A 235 -1.59 -0.35 10.65
CA TYR A 235 -0.50 -1.33 10.79
C TYR A 235 -1.02 -2.77 11.00
N GLY A 236 -2.28 -3.04 10.71
CA GLY A 236 -2.91 -4.35 10.90
C GLY A 236 -2.46 -5.40 9.88
N SER A 237 -1.17 -5.70 9.85
CA SER A 237 -0.57 -6.71 8.98
C SER A 237 0.63 -7.33 9.69
N VAL A 238 0.79 -8.66 9.60
CA VAL A 238 1.96 -9.38 10.13
C VAL A 238 2.98 -9.70 9.04
N ASP A 239 2.66 -9.46 7.78
CA ASP A 239 3.49 -9.80 6.62
C ASP A 239 4.32 -8.63 6.09
N ALA A 240 3.83 -7.39 6.18
CA ALA A 240 4.57 -6.23 5.68
C ALA A 240 5.94 -6.06 6.36
N THR A 241 6.04 -6.31 7.68
CA THR A 241 7.29 -6.14 8.42
C THR A 241 8.38 -7.15 7.99
N PRO A 242 8.14 -8.46 7.94
CA PRO A 242 9.14 -9.39 7.40
C PRO A 242 9.41 -9.14 5.90
N LEU A 243 8.42 -8.81 5.08
CA LEU A 243 8.62 -8.51 3.66
C LEU A 243 9.52 -7.29 3.43
N PHE A 244 9.50 -6.29 4.32
CA PHE A 244 10.44 -5.17 4.27
C PHE A 244 11.90 -5.65 4.39
N LEU A 245 12.17 -6.56 5.29
CA LEU A 245 13.49 -7.16 5.48
C LEU A 245 13.88 -8.07 4.31
N VAL A 246 12.93 -8.82 3.76
CA VAL A 246 13.11 -9.65 2.57
C VAL A 246 13.53 -8.77 1.38
N LEU A 247 12.79 -7.68 1.13
CA LEU A 247 13.12 -6.76 0.04
C LEU A 247 14.48 -6.09 0.24
N LEU A 248 14.82 -5.67 1.47
CA LEU A 248 16.13 -5.07 1.76
C LEU A 248 17.27 -6.05 1.45
N GLY A 249 17.15 -7.30 1.89
CA GLY A 249 18.16 -8.32 1.61
C GLY A 249 18.28 -8.63 0.12
N ALA A 250 17.17 -8.82 -0.58
CA ALA A 250 17.14 -9.05 -2.03
C ALA A 250 17.74 -7.86 -2.80
N TYR A 251 17.44 -6.64 -2.40
CA TYR A 251 18.00 -5.43 -3.00
C TYR A 251 19.52 -5.37 -2.86
N VAL A 252 20.05 -5.63 -1.67
CA VAL A 252 21.51 -5.65 -1.43
C VAL A 252 22.18 -6.77 -2.21
N GLU A 253 21.58 -7.95 -2.26
CA GLU A 253 22.08 -9.09 -3.03
C GLU A 253 22.15 -8.79 -4.53
N GLN A 254 21.11 -8.15 -5.07
CA GLN A 254 21.00 -7.83 -6.50
C GLN A 254 21.89 -6.66 -6.92
N THR A 255 22.01 -5.63 -6.08
CA THR A 255 22.65 -4.35 -6.45
C THR A 255 24.05 -4.14 -5.87
N GLY A 256 24.36 -4.81 -4.77
CA GLY A 256 25.56 -4.53 -3.99
C GLY A 256 25.53 -3.21 -3.20
N ASP A 257 24.40 -2.51 -3.16
CA ASP A 257 24.27 -1.20 -2.49
C ASP A 257 24.26 -1.31 -0.96
N ALA A 258 25.45 -1.42 -0.40
CA ALA A 258 25.64 -1.40 1.03
C ALA A 258 25.37 -0.01 1.67
N ALA A 259 25.33 1.06 0.90
CA ALA A 259 25.07 2.41 1.46
C ALA A 259 23.60 2.54 1.90
N LEU A 260 22.66 2.11 1.05
CA LEU A 260 21.25 2.06 1.43
C LEU A 260 21.02 1.12 2.62
N ALA A 261 21.67 -0.04 2.64
CA ALA A 261 21.55 -0.98 3.74
C ALA A 261 22.02 -0.39 5.08
N ARG A 262 23.13 0.37 5.09
CA ARG A 262 23.60 1.08 6.30
C ARG A 262 22.66 2.20 6.72
N ARG A 263 22.13 2.96 5.76
CA ARG A 263 21.13 4.00 6.05
C ARG A 263 19.87 3.43 6.71
N LEU A 264 19.43 2.27 6.27
CA LEU A 264 18.23 1.60 6.76
C LEU A 264 18.48 0.66 7.95
N GLU A 265 19.72 0.52 8.44
CA GLU A 265 20.03 -0.36 9.58
C GLU A 265 19.16 -0.12 10.81
N PRO A 266 18.91 1.13 11.28
CA PRO A 266 18.05 1.35 12.43
C PRO A 266 16.63 0.84 12.22
N HIS A 267 16.08 1.05 11.03
CA HIS A 267 14.74 0.61 10.64
C HIS A 267 14.65 -0.93 10.53
N ALA A 268 15.65 -1.55 9.95
CA ALA A 268 15.74 -3.00 9.84
C ALA A 268 15.86 -3.67 11.22
N ARG A 269 16.71 -3.14 12.11
CA ARG A 269 16.82 -3.64 13.49
C ARG A 269 15.51 -3.47 14.26
N ALA A 270 14.81 -2.35 14.09
CA ALA A 270 13.49 -2.12 14.69
C ALA A 270 12.44 -3.11 14.15
N ALA A 271 12.45 -3.41 12.84
CA ALA A 271 11.57 -4.40 12.23
C ALA A 271 11.83 -5.82 12.77
N VAL A 272 13.09 -6.22 12.91
CA VAL A 272 13.45 -7.49 13.57
C VAL A 272 13.00 -7.50 15.03
N GLY A 273 13.24 -6.42 15.78
CA GLY A 273 12.77 -6.27 17.16
C GLY A 273 11.26 -6.46 17.26
N TRP A 274 10.50 -5.85 16.37
CA TRP A 274 9.05 -6.07 16.32
C TRP A 274 8.70 -7.56 16.09
N MET A 275 9.36 -8.24 15.14
CA MET A 275 9.09 -9.66 14.87
C MET A 275 9.35 -10.53 16.10
N LEU A 276 10.45 -10.28 16.80
CA LEU A 276 10.86 -11.05 17.98
C LEU A 276 9.93 -10.81 19.17
N ASP A 277 9.59 -9.56 19.46
CA ASP A 277 8.89 -9.16 20.68
C ASP A 277 7.38 -9.10 20.45
N HIS A 278 6.90 -8.08 19.74
CA HIS A 278 5.48 -7.82 19.52
C HIS A 278 4.83 -8.83 18.56
N GLY A 279 5.56 -9.24 17.52
CA GLY A 279 5.12 -10.24 16.55
C GLY A 279 4.97 -11.65 17.15
N GLY A 280 5.68 -11.94 18.24
CA GLY A 280 5.53 -13.17 19.02
C GLY A 280 6.57 -14.26 18.73
N LEU A 281 7.59 -14.04 17.90
CA LEU A 281 8.59 -15.07 17.62
C LEU A 281 9.28 -15.57 18.89
N THR A 282 9.63 -14.69 19.83
CA THR A 282 10.26 -15.07 21.12
C THR A 282 9.26 -15.72 22.07
N SER A 283 8.06 -15.15 22.24
CA SER A 283 7.12 -15.57 23.28
C SER A 283 6.23 -16.73 22.85
N ARG A 284 5.94 -16.89 21.56
CA ARG A 284 5.04 -17.89 20.99
C ARG A 284 5.71 -18.84 19.98
N GLY A 285 6.93 -18.51 19.57
CA GLY A 285 7.67 -19.25 18.56
C GLY A 285 7.26 -18.93 17.11
N TYR A 286 6.28 -18.06 16.90
CA TYR A 286 5.70 -17.72 15.59
C TYR A 286 5.28 -16.27 15.52
N LEU A 287 5.18 -15.71 14.29
CA LEU A 287 4.43 -14.48 14.06
C LEU A 287 2.94 -14.77 14.19
N VAL A 288 2.27 -13.98 15.02
CA VAL A 288 0.87 -14.20 15.39
C VAL A 288 0.11 -12.88 15.29
N TYR A 289 -1.14 -12.94 14.83
CA TYR A 289 -2.05 -11.80 14.87
C TYR A 289 -3.36 -12.12 15.57
N ARG A 290 -4.08 -11.08 15.96
CA ARG A 290 -5.47 -11.15 16.40
C ARG A 290 -6.29 -10.19 15.55
N ALA A 291 -7.53 -10.58 15.25
CA ALA A 291 -8.47 -9.64 14.65
C ALA A 291 -8.73 -8.48 15.63
N ASP A 292 -8.76 -7.25 15.11
CA ASP A 292 -9.04 -6.06 15.91
C ASP A 292 -10.49 -5.62 15.71
N GLN A 293 -11.07 -4.98 16.73
CA GLN A 293 -12.37 -4.32 16.58
C GLN A 293 -12.20 -3.11 15.64
N GLY A 294 -12.91 -3.13 14.52
CA GLY A 294 -12.86 -2.06 13.50
C GLY A 294 -11.69 -2.14 12.52
N GLY A 295 -10.81 -3.16 12.64
CA GLY A 295 -9.72 -3.44 11.71
C GLY A 295 -9.98 -4.66 10.83
N LEU A 296 -8.92 -5.14 10.17
CA LEU A 296 -8.99 -6.33 9.32
C LEU A 296 -9.25 -7.58 10.18
N ALA A 297 -10.18 -8.42 9.69
CA ALA A 297 -10.48 -9.71 10.32
C ALA A 297 -9.27 -10.66 10.27
N ASN A 298 -8.48 -10.60 9.22
CA ASN A 298 -7.22 -11.31 9.07
C ASN A 298 -6.12 -10.31 8.71
N GLN A 299 -4.97 -10.39 9.39
CA GLN A 299 -3.84 -9.48 9.21
C GLN A 299 -2.68 -10.15 8.44
N ASN A 300 -3.01 -10.93 7.41
CA ASN A 300 -2.06 -11.61 6.53
C ASN A 300 -2.49 -11.47 5.06
N TRP A 301 -1.82 -12.17 4.14
CA TRP A 301 -2.13 -12.17 2.72
C TRP A 301 -3.64 -12.37 2.42
N LYS A 302 -4.29 -13.29 3.11
CA LYS A 302 -5.74 -13.53 3.02
C LYS A 302 -6.45 -12.71 4.09
N ASP A 303 -6.67 -11.42 3.84
CA ASP A 303 -7.17 -10.46 4.81
C ASP A 303 -8.70 -10.34 4.88
N SER A 304 -9.42 -10.85 3.87
CA SER A 304 -10.88 -10.80 3.85
C SER A 304 -11.53 -11.65 4.96
N PRO A 305 -12.70 -11.24 5.48
CA PRO A 305 -13.44 -12.04 6.44
C PRO A 305 -13.73 -13.47 5.93
N GLY A 306 -13.36 -14.48 6.71
CA GLY A 306 -13.57 -15.88 6.37
C GLY A 306 -12.55 -16.47 5.39
N ALA A 307 -11.55 -15.72 4.93
CA ALA A 307 -10.51 -16.22 4.05
C ALA A 307 -9.55 -17.21 4.75
N ILE A 308 -9.45 -17.15 6.07
CA ILE A 308 -8.77 -18.16 6.89
C ILE A 308 -9.84 -19.00 7.58
N CYS A 309 -10.02 -20.22 7.10
CA CYS A 309 -10.98 -21.18 7.65
C CYS A 309 -10.50 -22.61 7.39
N SER A 310 -11.02 -23.56 8.16
CA SER A 310 -10.84 -25.00 7.93
C SER A 310 -11.62 -25.48 6.70
N ALA A 311 -11.38 -26.70 6.25
CA ALA A 311 -12.02 -27.29 5.08
C ALA A 311 -13.55 -27.37 5.19
N ASP A 312 -14.09 -27.42 6.40
CA ASP A 312 -15.52 -27.38 6.70
C ASP A 312 -16.11 -25.97 6.84
N GLY A 313 -15.29 -24.91 6.64
CA GLY A 313 -15.67 -23.52 6.79
C GLY A 313 -15.55 -22.97 8.22
N THR A 314 -15.15 -23.77 9.20
CA THR A 314 -14.96 -23.33 10.59
C THR A 314 -13.82 -22.31 10.66
N ARG A 315 -14.08 -21.16 11.30
CA ARG A 315 -13.07 -20.10 11.50
C ARG A 315 -12.18 -20.42 12.70
N PRO A 316 -10.88 -20.05 12.66
CA PRO A 316 -9.99 -20.24 13.79
C PRO A 316 -10.44 -19.41 14.99
N SER A 317 -10.24 -19.94 16.19
CA SER A 317 -10.48 -19.23 17.45
C SER A 317 -9.20 -18.63 18.01
N GLY A 318 -9.30 -17.46 18.63
CA GLY A 318 -8.15 -16.79 19.27
C GLY A 318 -7.13 -16.22 18.29
N PRO A 319 -5.86 -16.12 18.70
CA PRO A 319 -4.77 -15.66 17.82
C PRO A 319 -4.54 -16.63 16.68
N VAL A 320 -4.21 -16.09 15.50
CA VAL A 320 -3.96 -16.87 14.27
C VAL A 320 -2.50 -16.82 13.89
N THR A 321 -1.95 -17.96 13.52
CA THR A 321 -0.58 -18.16 13.06
C THR A 321 -0.62 -18.59 11.59
N ALA A 322 -0.63 -17.66 10.64
CA ALA A 322 -0.72 -17.95 9.21
C ALA A 322 0.60 -18.52 8.66
N ALA A 323 0.52 -19.58 7.85
CA ALA A 323 1.70 -20.29 7.31
C ALA A 323 2.60 -19.39 6.46
N GLY A 324 2.03 -18.62 5.51
CA GLY A 324 2.79 -17.74 4.62
C GLY A 324 3.61 -16.69 5.39
N ALA A 325 3.06 -16.14 6.48
CA ALA A 325 3.77 -15.17 7.31
C ALA A 325 5.01 -15.77 7.99
N GLN A 326 4.99 -17.08 8.31
CA GLN A 326 6.15 -17.75 8.88
C GLN A 326 7.26 -17.93 7.84
N GLY A 327 6.90 -18.24 6.59
CA GLY A 327 7.86 -18.28 5.49
C GLY A 327 8.54 -16.92 5.28
N TYR A 328 7.77 -15.83 5.28
CA TYR A 328 8.33 -14.48 5.20
C TYR A 328 9.24 -14.13 6.39
N ALA A 329 8.86 -14.53 7.61
CA ALA A 329 9.68 -14.31 8.79
C ALA A 329 11.01 -15.07 8.71
N TYR A 330 10.97 -16.33 8.27
CA TYR A 330 12.17 -17.13 8.06
C TYR A 330 13.11 -16.48 7.05
N ASP A 331 12.61 -16.12 5.88
CA ASP A 331 13.41 -15.47 4.83
C ASP A 331 13.93 -14.10 5.28
N ALA A 332 13.12 -13.32 6.01
CA ALA A 332 13.54 -12.04 6.60
C ALA A 332 14.72 -12.19 7.53
N LEU A 333 14.69 -13.16 8.43
CA LEU A 333 15.79 -13.41 9.37
C LEU A 333 17.07 -13.79 8.63
N ARG A 334 17.01 -14.69 7.65
CA ARG A 334 18.15 -15.12 6.85
C ARG A 334 18.77 -13.99 6.02
N ARG A 335 17.91 -13.24 5.31
CA ARG A 335 18.35 -12.12 4.48
C ARG A 335 18.90 -10.98 5.31
N THR A 336 18.32 -10.71 6.49
CA THR A 336 18.87 -9.71 7.41
C THR A 336 20.22 -10.17 7.97
N ALA A 337 20.41 -11.46 8.26
CA ALA A 337 21.72 -12.00 8.64
C ALA A 337 22.78 -11.79 7.55
N PHE A 338 22.42 -12.02 6.29
CA PHE A 338 23.30 -11.70 5.16
C PHE A 338 23.65 -10.21 5.12
N VAL A 339 22.66 -9.31 5.22
CA VAL A 339 22.89 -7.85 5.24
C VAL A 339 23.76 -7.43 6.42
N ALA A 340 23.54 -8.03 7.60
CA ALA A 340 24.33 -7.76 8.80
C ALA A 340 25.83 -8.04 8.58
N ARG A 341 26.17 -9.13 7.92
CA ARG A 341 27.56 -9.43 7.55
C ARG A 341 28.07 -8.52 6.44
N ALA A 342 27.31 -8.43 5.36
CA ALA A 342 27.78 -7.78 4.13
C ALA A 342 27.90 -6.25 4.27
N ALA A 343 26.94 -5.60 4.95
CA ALA A 343 26.84 -4.15 5.01
C ALA A 343 27.13 -3.55 6.38
N TRP A 344 26.69 -4.20 7.47
CA TRP A 344 26.83 -3.67 8.84
C TRP A 344 28.04 -4.19 9.58
N ARG A 345 28.67 -5.28 9.09
CA ARG A 345 29.84 -5.94 9.70
C ARG A 345 29.58 -6.43 11.13
N ASP A 346 28.37 -6.96 11.36
CA ASP A 346 27.90 -7.46 12.64
C ASP A 346 27.65 -8.98 12.56
N ASP A 347 28.73 -9.76 12.68
CA ASP A 347 28.66 -11.22 12.64
C ASP A 347 27.91 -11.82 13.83
N THR A 348 27.97 -11.15 14.98
CA THR A 348 27.25 -11.59 16.18
C THR A 348 25.74 -11.50 15.99
N TYR A 349 25.27 -10.38 15.47
CA TYR A 349 23.86 -10.21 15.17
C TYR A 349 23.40 -11.15 14.05
N ALA A 350 24.21 -11.34 13.02
CA ALA A 350 23.93 -12.30 11.97
C ALA A 350 23.75 -13.73 12.48
N ALA A 351 24.65 -14.20 13.36
CA ALA A 351 24.53 -15.53 13.96
C ALA A 351 23.26 -15.70 14.81
N LEU A 352 22.85 -14.65 15.54
CA LEU A 352 21.59 -14.60 16.30
C LEU A 352 20.39 -14.81 15.40
N LEU A 353 20.35 -14.10 14.25
CA LEU A 353 19.25 -14.18 13.30
C LEU A 353 19.19 -15.54 12.59
N GLU A 354 20.34 -16.13 12.27
CA GLU A 354 20.41 -17.47 11.68
C GLU A 354 19.88 -18.54 12.64
N GLN A 355 20.24 -18.44 13.92
CA GLN A 355 19.70 -19.35 14.93
C GLN A 355 18.18 -19.20 15.06
N ALA A 356 17.67 -17.97 15.12
CA ALA A 356 16.23 -17.72 15.18
C ALA A 356 15.50 -18.27 13.94
N ALA A 357 16.10 -18.15 12.75
CA ALA A 357 15.55 -18.73 11.52
C ALA A 357 15.54 -20.27 11.58
N ALA A 358 16.61 -20.91 12.02
CA ALA A 358 16.68 -22.35 12.16
C ALA A 358 15.61 -22.87 13.13
N ASP A 359 15.48 -22.23 14.29
CA ASP A 359 14.48 -22.57 15.30
C ASP A 359 13.05 -22.41 14.78
N LEU A 360 12.77 -21.37 14.00
CA LEU A 360 11.46 -21.14 13.38
C LEU A 360 11.14 -22.24 12.36
N ARG A 361 12.09 -22.58 11.47
CA ARG A 361 11.93 -23.63 10.47
C ARG A 361 11.64 -24.99 11.12
N ASP A 362 12.40 -25.36 12.15
CA ASP A 362 12.28 -26.66 12.79
C ASP A 362 10.92 -26.78 13.51
N ARG A 363 10.46 -25.70 14.17
CA ARG A 363 9.10 -25.64 14.73
C ARG A 363 8.04 -25.72 13.66
N PHE A 364 8.18 -24.95 12.57
CA PHE A 364 7.21 -24.93 11.46
C PHE A 364 7.02 -26.32 10.85
N GLN A 365 8.11 -27.02 10.55
CA GLN A 365 8.06 -28.37 9.95
C GLN A 365 7.36 -29.37 10.88
N ARG A 366 7.53 -29.23 12.19
CA ARG A 366 6.89 -30.11 13.18
C ARG A 366 5.40 -29.80 13.34
N ASP A 367 5.04 -28.51 13.43
CA ASP A 367 3.73 -28.08 13.92
C ASP A 367 2.73 -27.80 12.78
N PHE A 368 3.18 -27.48 11.56
CA PHE A 368 2.30 -27.16 10.43
C PHE A 368 2.05 -28.34 9.51
N TRP A 369 2.89 -29.38 9.53
CA TRP A 369 2.80 -30.46 8.57
C TRP A 369 1.66 -31.42 8.86
N MET A 370 0.65 -31.44 8.00
CA MET A 370 -0.48 -32.38 8.03
C MET A 370 -0.09 -33.70 7.33
N ARG A 371 0.29 -34.72 8.11
CA ARG A 371 0.83 -35.98 7.57
C ARG A 371 -0.14 -36.66 6.60
N GLU A 372 -1.43 -36.70 6.96
CA GLU A 372 -2.47 -37.36 6.15
C GLU A 372 -2.70 -36.69 4.80
N ARG A 373 -2.44 -35.38 4.70
CA ARG A 373 -2.60 -34.60 3.46
C ARG A 373 -1.29 -34.37 2.73
N SER A 374 -0.15 -34.71 3.32
CA SER A 374 1.19 -34.40 2.79
C SER A 374 1.33 -32.92 2.37
N PHE A 375 0.80 -32.01 3.20
CA PHE A 375 0.69 -30.59 2.91
C PHE A 375 0.73 -29.78 4.22
N PRO A 376 1.27 -28.54 4.21
CA PRO A 376 1.24 -27.70 5.40
C PRO A 376 -0.18 -27.15 5.64
N ALA A 377 -0.55 -27.01 6.91
CA ALA A 377 -1.78 -26.34 7.31
C ALA A 377 -1.77 -24.86 6.84
N LEU A 378 -2.94 -24.31 6.53
CA LEU A 378 -3.12 -22.91 6.17
C LEU A 378 -2.70 -21.98 7.30
N ALA A 379 -3.04 -22.37 8.51
CA ALA A 379 -2.69 -21.65 9.75
C ALA A 379 -2.76 -22.59 10.95
N LEU A 380 -2.30 -22.11 12.11
CA LEU A 380 -2.66 -22.65 13.42
C LEU A 380 -3.60 -21.67 14.14
N ASP A 381 -4.59 -22.18 14.83
CA ASP A 381 -5.48 -21.39 15.69
C ASP A 381 -4.83 -21.07 17.05
N GLY A 382 -5.59 -20.40 17.93
CA GLY A 382 -5.09 -19.98 19.26
C GLY A 382 -4.72 -21.12 20.21
N GLU A 383 -5.15 -22.35 19.92
CA GLU A 383 -4.83 -23.58 20.65
C GLU A 383 -3.78 -24.45 19.94
N GLY A 384 -3.25 -23.98 18.81
CA GLY A 384 -2.26 -24.69 18.00
C GLY A 384 -2.86 -25.78 17.10
N ARG A 385 -4.17 -25.81 16.87
CA ARG A 385 -4.84 -26.77 15.99
C ARG A 385 -4.70 -26.31 14.55
N HIS A 386 -4.61 -27.27 13.63
CA HIS A 386 -4.53 -26.99 12.20
C HIS A 386 -5.81 -26.36 11.66
N VAL A 387 -5.67 -25.26 10.96
CA VAL A 387 -6.66 -24.75 10.02
C VAL A 387 -6.37 -25.42 8.66
N ASP A 388 -7.15 -26.41 8.34
CA ASP A 388 -6.75 -27.48 7.41
C ASP A 388 -7.23 -27.32 5.96
N ALA A 389 -7.78 -26.14 5.60
CA ALA A 389 -8.10 -25.88 4.19
C ALA A 389 -6.85 -25.88 3.31
N LEU A 390 -6.94 -26.51 2.15
CA LEU A 390 -5.88 -26.42 1.14
C LEU A 390 -6.06 -25.13 0.36
N ALA A 391 -5.13 -24.21 0.51
CA ALA A 391 -5.20 -22.88 -0.11
C ALA A 391 -3.85 -22.47 -0.71
N SER A 392 -3.89 -21.49 -1.62
CA SER A 392 -2.70 -20.94 -2.29
C SER A 392 -1.69 -20.28 -1.33
N ASP A 393 -2.09 -19.97 -0.12
CA ASP A 393 -1.26 -19.35 0.92
C ASP A 393 0.02 -20.15 1.20
N ALA A 394 -0.08 -21.49 1.18
CA ALA A 394 1.07 -22.36 1.32
C ALA A 394 2.07 -22.27 0.15
N GLY A 395 1.65 -21.77 -1.01
CA GLY A 395 2.52 -21.51 -2.15
C GLY A 395 3.58 -20.45 -1.85
N HIS A 396 3.32 -19.55 -0.92
CA HIS A 396 4.27 -18.54 -0.47
C HIS A 396 5.48 -19.14 0.27
N LEU A 397 5.38 -20.36 0.75
CA LEU A 397 6.49 -21.08 1.38
C LEU A 397 7.53 -21.55 0.36
N LEU A 398 7.15 -21.70 -0.93
CA LEU A 398 8.02 -22.27 -1.98
C LEU A 398 9.19 -21.35 -2.35
N TRP A 399 9.11 -20.07 -2.11
CA TRP A 399 10.18 -19.13 -2.41
C TRP A 399 10.94 -18.63 -1.18
N SER A 400 10.57 -19.12 -0.01
CA SER A 400 11.36 -18.90 1.22
C SER A 400 12.64 -19.73 1.16
N SER A 401 13.78 -19.10 1.33
CA SER A 401 15.13 -19.69 1.10
C SER A 401 15.58 -20.69 2.16
#